data_a420c41b467ae95af266778ac4942603
#
_entry.id   a420c41b467ae95af266778ac4942603
#
_cell.length_a   1.000
_cell.length_b   1.000
_cell.length_c   1.000
_cell.angle_alpha   90.00
_cell.angle_beta   90.00
_cell.angle_gamma   90.00
#
_symmetry.space_group_name_H-M   'P 1'
#
loop_
_entity.id
_entity.type
_entity.pdbx_description
1 polymer ?
#
loop_
_entity_poly.entity_id
_entity_poly.type
_entity_poly.pdbx_seq_one_letter_code
_entity_poly.pdbx_strand_id
1 'polypeptide(L)'
;MALVPQSITYLDPTMKVGKQVVGLNGNMIEQEAVFAKLALREGVSRMYPFELSGGMARRVLVSTALISHAQFIVADEPTPGMEMKDAVQALQMFRDMANEGKSCMLITHDLDLAIHVADRVAVFYDGRLIDVTEARNFQSPELLTHPYTRALFNALPQNEFRHYSKAEVEQFLMTKEGYDVRY
;
A
#
# COMPACT_ATOMS: atom_id res chain seq x y z
N MET A 1 -5.53 5.01 15.02
CA MET A 1 -4.64 4.44 13.99
C MET A 1 -5.09 3.02 13.70
N ALA A 2 -5.11 2.62 12.45
CA ALA A 2 -5.33 1.24 12.01
C ALA A 2 -4.13 0.75 11.19
N LEU A 3 -3.84 -0.54 11.28
CA LEU A 3 -2.76 -1.19 10.54
C LEU A 3 -3.34 -2.31 9.66
N VAL A 4 -2.99 -2.31 8.39
CA VAL A 4 -3.11 -3.47 7.49
C VAL A 4 -1.74 -4.15 7.45
N PRO A 5 -1.57 -5.29 8.14
CA PRO A 5 -0.26 -5.94 8.23
C PRO A 5 0.09 -6.72 6.95
N GLN A 6 1.37 -6.90 6.70
CA GLN A 6 1.88 -7.66 5.57
C GLN A 6 1.44 -9.15 5.61
N SER A 7 1.43 -9.77 6.79
CA SER A 7 1.13 -11.19 6.91
C SER A 7 -0.36 -11.47 7.12
N ILE A 8 -0.90 -12.41 6.35
CA ILE A 8 -2.27 -12.93 6.54
C ILE A 8 -2.42 -13.73 7.85
N THR A 9 -1.32 -14.09 8.50
CA THR A 9 -1.34 -14.80 9.79
C THR A 9 -1.86 -13.95 10.96
N TYR A 10 -2.11 -12.67 10.74
CA TYR A 10 -2.80 -11.80 11.69
C TYR A 10 -4.28 -12.13 11.83
N LEU A 11 -4.86 -12.87 10.89
CA LEU A 11 -6.21 -13.39 11.05
C LEU A 11 -6.19 -14.59 12.01
N ASP A 12 -7.04 -14.54 13.04
CA ASP A 12 -7.21 -15.64 13.99
C ASP A 12 -7.81 -16.85 13.26
N PRO A 13 -7.08 -17.99 13.16
CA PRO A 13 -7.56 -19.17 12.45
C PRO A 13 -8.79 -19.84 13.09
N THR A 14 -9.07 -19.54 14.36
CA THR A 14 -10.18 -20.13 15.12
C THR A 14 -11.48 -19.33 15.05
N MET A 15 -11.42 -18.12 14.46
CA MET A 15 -12.55 -17.21 14.39
C MET A 15 -12.96 -16.93 12.93
N LYS A 16 -14.28 -16.89 12.67
CA LYS A 16 -14.81 -16.49 11.35
C LYS A 16 -14.38 -15.08 10.99
N VAL A 17 -13.98 -14.87 9.74
CA VAL A 17 -13.38 -13.60 9.30
C VAL A 17 -14.32 -12.40 9.46
N GLY A 18 -15.60 -12.60 9.28
CA GLY A 18 -16.58 -11.54 9.49
C GLY A 18 -16.57 -10.99 10.92
N LYS A 19 -16.44 -11.84 11.92
CA LYS A 19 -16.37 -11.42 13.33
C LYS A 19 -15.05 -10.64 13.61
N GLN A 20 -13.97 -11.02 12.97
CA GLN A 20 -12.67 -10.36 13.13
C GLN A 20 -12.69 -8.94 12.54
N VAL A 21 -13.34 -8.78 11.37
CA VAL A 21 -13.41 -7.51 10.66
C VAL A 21 -14.33 -6.52 11.37
N VAL A 22 -15.47 -6.99 11.84
CA VAL A 22 -16.44 -6.14 12.57
C VAL A 22 -15.91 -5.73 13.95
N GLY A 23 -15.11 -6.60 14.58
CA GLY A 23 -14.63 -6.36 15.95
C GLY A 23 -15.77 -6.25 16.96
N LEU A 24 -15.50 -5.54 18.08
CA LEU A 24 -16.49 -5.40 19.16
C LEU A 24 -17.58 -4.33 18.88
N ASN A 25 -17.29 -3.36 18.02
CA ASN A 25 -18.12 -2.17 17.79
C ASN A 25 -18.58 -2.02 16.33
N GLY A 26 -18.35 -3.01 15.49
CA GLY A 26 -18.58 -2.89 14.06
C GLY A 26 -20.02 -3.20 13.64
N ASN A 27 -20.40 -2.64 12.51
CA ASN A 27 -21.68 -2.82 11.88
C ASN A 27 -21.58 -3.89 10.77
N MET A 28 -22.41 -4.94 10.86
CA MET A 28 -22.44 -6.02 9.86
C MET A 28 -22.86 -5.53 8.46
N ILE A 29 -23.71 -4.51 8.39
CA ILE A 29 -24.16 -3.93 7.11
C ILE A 29 -22.97 -3.22 6.44
N GLU A 30 -22.19 -2.48 7.21
CA GLU A 30 -20.98 -1.82 6.73
C GLU A 30 -19.93 -2.84 6.28
N GLN A 31 -19.76 -3.94 7.00
CA GLN A 31 -18.88 -5.05 6.61
C GLN A 31 -19.23 -5.62 5.25
N GLU A 32 -20.51 -5.94 5.03
CA GLU A 32 -20.96 -6.50 3.75
C GLU A 32 -20.73 -5.51 2.60
N ALA A 33 -20.98 -4.22 2.82
CA ALA A 33 -20.73 -3.17 1.85
C ALA A 33 -19.23 -3.05 1.50
N VAL A 34 -18.33 -3.11 2.50
CA VAL A 34 -16.88 -3.09 2.29
C VAL A 34 -16.42 -4.38 1.60
N PHE A 35 -16.94 -5.54 1.99
CA PHE A 35 -16.61 -6.80 1.34
C PHE A 35 -17.00 -6.79 -0.15
N ALA A 36 -18.18 -6.28 -0.47
CA ALA A 36 -18.62 -6.14 -1.85
C ALA A 36 -17.71 -5.19 -2.65
N LYS A 37 -17.33 -4.04 -2.08
CA LYS A 37 -16.39 -3.11 -2.70
C LYS A 37 -15.02 -3.74 -2.94
N LEU A 38 -14.57 -4.66 -2.10
CA LEU A 38 -13.32 -5.42 -2.27
C LEU A 38 -13.50 -6.69 -3.11
N ALA A 39 -14.59 -6.84 -3.85
CA ALA A 39 -14.90 -8.02 -4.66
C ALA A 39 -14.82 -9.36 -3.89
N LEU A 40 -15.11 -9.34 -2.59
CA LEU A 40 -15.28 -10.54 -1.79
C LEU A 40 -16.71 -11.08 -2.03
N ARG A 41 -16.78 -12.37 -2.38
CA ARG A 41 -18.08 -13.00 -2.68
C ARG A 41 -18.96 -13.10 -1.43
N GLU A 42 -20.25 -13.22 -1.64
CA GLU A 42 -21.20 -13.50 -0.59
C GLU A 42 -20.80 -14.74 0.25
N GLY A 43 -21.00 -14.67 1.55
CA GLY A 43 -20.69 -15.74 2.48
C GLY A 43 -19.25 -15.78 3.01
N VAL A 44 -18.32 -14.98 2.47
CA VAL A 44 -16.93 -14.91 2.98
C VAL A 44 -16.90 -14.55 4.46
N SER A 45 -17.81 -13.71 4.95
CA SER A 45 -17.91 -13.34 6.38
C SER A 45 -18.12 -14.54 7.31
N ARG A 46 -18.62 -15.68 6.80
CA ARG A 46 -18.87 -16.90 7.54
C ARG A 46 -17.74 -17.93 7.45
N MET A 47 -16.71 -17.66 6.62
CA MET A 47 -15.56 -18.54 6.43
C MET A 47 -14.52 -18.33 7.52
N TYR A 48 -13.69 -19.33 7.73
CA TYR A 48 -12.46 -19.23 8.53
C TYR A 48 -11.28 -18.83 7.64
N PRO A 49 -10.19 -18.26 8.21
CA PRO A 49 -9.02 -17.84 7.43
C PRO A 49 -8.42 -18.94 6.53
N PHE A 50 -8.40 -20.18 6.99
CA PHE A 50 -7.86 -21.32 6.24
C PHE A 50 -8.72 -21.74 5.03
N GLU A 51 -9.96 -21.27 4.95
CA GLU A 51 -10.85 -21.50 3.81
C GLU A 51 -10.69 -20.45 2.69
N LEU A 52 -9.88 -19.39 2.94
CA LEU A 52 -9.67 -18.29 2.02
C LEU A 52 -8.47 -18.55 1.09
N SER A 53 -8.55 -18.08 -0.15
CA SER A 53 -7.33 -17.89 -0.96
C SER A 53 -6.48 -16.76 -0.39
N GLY A 54 -5.18 -16.70 -0.75
CA GLY A 54 -4.27 -15.65 -0.31
C GLY A 54 -4.80 -14.24 -0.64
N GLY A 55 -5.31 -14.04 -1.86
CA GLY A 55 -5.91 -12.77 -2.27
C GLY A 55 -7.18 -12.43 -1.50
N MET A 56 -8.04 -13.43 -1.19
CA MET A 56 -9.22 -13.20 -0.35
C MET A 56 -8.82 -12.81 1.07
N ALA A 57 -7.86 -13.51 1.69
CA ALA A 57 -7.38 -13.21 3.03
C ALA A 57 -6.78 -11.80 3.10
N ARG A 58 -6.03 -11.38 2.06
CA ARG A 58 -5.49 -10.02 1.95
C ARG A 58 -6.59 -8.97 1.90
N ARG A 59 -7.62 -9.18 1.08
CA ARG A 59 -8.77 -8.27 1.00
C ARG A 59 -9.55 -8.20 2.30
N VAL A 60 -9.66 -9.30 3.03
CA VAL A 60 -10.23 -9.32 4.39
C VAL A 60 -9.38 -8.46 5.35
N LEU A 61 -8.04 -8.55 5.31
CA LEU A 61 -7.18 -7.68 6.12
C LEU A 61 -7.34 -6.20 5.76
N VAL A 62 -7.40 -5.85 4.48
CA VAL A 62 -7.68 -4.47 4.03
C VAL A 62 -9.02 -3.98 4.59
N SER A 63 -10.06 -4.83 4.59
CA SER A 63 -11.37 -4.46 5.10
C SER A 63 -11.36 -4.10 6.60
N THR A 64 -10.46 -4.66 7.41
CA THR A 64 -10.34 -4.30 8.84
C THR A 64 -9.97 -2.84 9.04
N ALA A 65 -9.07 -2.31 8.21
CA ALA A 65 -8.67 -0.91 8.27
C ALA A 65 -9.78 0.02 7.77
N LEU A 66 -10.47 -0.37 6.69
CA LEU A 66 -11.55 0.43 6.11
C LEU A 66 -12.72 0.63 7.09
N ILE A 67 -13.05 -0.40 7.88
CA ILE A 67 -14.14 -0.37 8.87
C ILE A 67 -13.72 0.29 10.18
N SER A 68 -12.44 0.43 10.44
CA SER A 68 -11.92 0.86 11.75
C SER A 68 -12.23 2.31 12.15
N HIS A 69 -12.77 3.14 11.27
CA HIS A 69 -12.98 4.59 11.46
C HIS A 69 -11.72 5.35 11.92
N ALA A 70 -10.54 4.77 11.75
CA ALA A 70 -9.29 5.39 12.13
C ALA A 70 -8.98 6.60 11.25
N GLN A 71 -8.44 7.68 11.86
CA GLN A 71 -8.02 8.87 11.15
C GLN A 71 -6.66 8.70 10.46
N PHE A 72 -5.84 7.76 10.93
CA PHE A 72 -4.55 7.41 10.33
C PHE A 72 -4.47 5.90 10.09
N ILE A 73 -4.18 5.53 8.85
CA ILE A 73 -4.11 4.15 8.39
C ILE A 73 -2.70 3.90 7.86
N VAL A 74 -2.10 2.81 8.30
CA VAL A 74 -0.85 2.30 7.74
C VAL A 74 -1.15 0.98 7.05
N ALA A 75 -0.79 0.86 5.78
CA ALA A 75 -0.93 -0.38 5.01
C ALA A 75 0.45 -0.86 4.57
N ASP A 76 0.86 -2.01 5.09
CA ASP A 76 2.14 -2.63 4.82
C ASP A 76 1.95 -3.74 3.78
N GLU A 77 2.44 -3.52 2.57
CA GLU A 77 2.31 -4.42 1.42
C GLU A 77 0.85 -4.93 1.25
N PRO A 78 -0.15 -4.05 1.04
CA PRO A 78 -1.55 -4.46 1.04
C PRO A 78 -1.98 -5.25 -0.20
N THR A 79 -1.21 -5.22 -1.30
CA THR A 79 -1.61 -5.75 -2.62
C THR A 79 -1.01 -7.09 -3.03
N PRO A 80 0.12 -7.61 -2.50
CA PRO A 80 0.68 -8.88 -2.93
C PRO A 80 -0.32 -10.04 -2.87
N GLY A 81 -0.36 -10.85 -3.93
CA GLY A 81 -1.27 -11.97 -4.05
C GLY A 81 -2.70 -11.61 -4.47
N MET A 82 -2.98 -10.36 -4.77
CA MET A 82 -4.20 -9.94 -5.45
C MET A 82 -4.03 -9.96 -6.97
N GLU A 83 -5.12 -10.14 -7.71
CA GLU A 83 -5.13 -9.82 -9.13
C GLU A 83 -4.98 -8.31 -9.32
N MET A 84 -4.38 -7.87 -10.44
CA MET A 84 -4.13 -6.44 -10.71
C MET A 84 -5.37 -5.57 -10.52
N LYS A 85 -6.51 -6.03 -11.04
CA LYS A 85 -7.80 -5.33 -10.90
C LYS A 85 -8.20 -5.12 -9.43
N ASP A 86 -8.04 -6.16 -8.61
CA ASP A 86 -8.39 -6.11 -7.19
C ASP A 86 -7.41 -5.24 -6.39
N ALA A 87 -6.13 -5.28 -6.76
CA ALA A 87 -5.10 -4.42 -6.16
C ALA A 87 -5.38 -2.94 -6.41
N VAL A 88 -5.65 -2.57 -7.66
CA VAL A 88 -6.03 -1.20 -8.03
C VAL A 88 -7.28 -0.75 -7.26
N GLN A 89 -8.30 -1.61 -7.17
CA GLN A 89 -9.53 -1.30 -6.45
C GLN A 89 -9.29 -1.10 -4.95
N ALA A 90 -8.44 -1.93 -4.32
CA ALA A 90 -8.09 -1.78 -2.92
C ALA A 90 -7.32 -0.47 -2.65
N LEU A 91 -6.37 -0.12 -3.52
CA LEU A 91 -5.61 1.13 -3.40
C LEU A 91 -6.50 2.36 -3.62
N GLN A 92 -7.45 2.29 -4.56
CA GLN A 92 -8.43 3.36 -4.76
C GLN A 92 -9.26 3.63 -3.49
N MET A 93 -9.61 2.60 -2.71
CA MET A 93 -10.32 2.80 -1.45
C MET A 93 -9.47 3.57 -0.42
N PHE A 94 -8.14 3.35 -0.35
CA PHE A 94 -7.26 4.19 0.47
C PHE A 94 -7.23 5.64 -0.04
N ARG A 95 -7.23 5.85 -1.36
CA ARG A 95 -7.32 7.18 -1.97
C ARG A 95 -8.62 7.88 -1.59
N ASP A 96 -9.75 7.17 -1.67
CA ASP A 96 -11.07 7.71 -1.31
C ASP A 96 -11.11 8.12 0.18
N MET A 97 -10.53 7.32 1.07
CA MET A 97 -10.39 7.66 2.49
C MET A 97 -9.52 8.91 2.71
N ALA A 98 -8.45 9.08 1.94
CA ALA A 98 -7.62 10.27 2.00
C ALA A 98 -8.40 11.52 1.52
N ASN A 99 -9.20 11.39 0.48
CA ASN A 99 -10.08 12.45 -0.01
C ASN A 99 -11.17 12.84 1.02
N GLU A 100 -11.58 11.89 1.89
CA GLU A 100 -12.48 12.13 3.02
C GLU A 100 -11.78 12.77 4.24
N GLY A 101 -10.49 13.11 4.13
CA GLY A 101 -9.71 13.79 5.17
C GLY A 101 -8.96 12.87 6.13
N LYS A 102 -8.86 11.57 5.85
CA LYS A 102 -8.00 10.65 6.59
C LYS A 102 -6.57 10.70 6.07
N SER A 103 -5.62 10.31 6.90
CA SER A 103 -4.21 10.16 6.50
C SER A 103 -3.92 8.67 6.24
N CYS A 104 -3.38 8.36 5.05
CA CYS A 104 -3.02 7.01 4.68
C CYS A 104 -1.52 6.93 4.37
N MET A 105 -0.83 5.97 4.98
CA MET A 105 0.55 5.64 4.69
C MET A 105 0.58 4.25 4.05
N LEU A 106 1.04 4.18 2.81
CA LEU A 106 1.20 2.94 2.06
C LEU A 106 2.68 2.59 2.01
N ILE A 107 3.04 1.41 2.48
CA ILE A 107 4.40 0.85 2.37
C ILE A 107 4.34 -0.22 1.28
N THR A 108 5.11 -0.06 0.23
CA THR A 108 5.14 -1.01 -0.89
C THR A 108 6.43 -0.89 -1.69
N HIS A 109 6.80 -1.98 -2.35
CA HIS A 109 7.86 -1.98 -3.37
C HIS A 109 7.31 -1.77 -4.79
N ASP A 110 5.98 -1.72 -4.95
CA ASP A 110 5.33 -1.46 -6.24
C ASP A 110 5.17 0.04 -6.46
N LEU A 111 6.22 0.65 -7.01
CA LEU A 111 6.25 2.09 -7.29
C LEU A 111 5.17 2.48 -8.30
N ASP A 112 4.91 1.64 -9.29
CA ASP A 112 3.93 1.94 -10.35
C ASP A 112 2.52 2.08 -9.77
N LEU A 113 2.11 1.15 -8.92
CA LEU A 113 0.82 1.26 -8.24
C LEU A 113 0.79 2.44 -7.25
N ALA A 114 1.89 2.70 -6.52
CA ALA A 114 1.94 3.76 -5.52
C ALA A 114 1.76 5.15 -6.12
N ILE A 115 2.43 5.47 -7.22
CA ILE A 115 2.37 6.80 -7.87
C ILE A 115 0.98 7.16 -8.39
N HIS A 116 0.12 6.16 -8.65
CA HIS A 116 -1.25 6.39 -9.13
C HIS A 116 -2.23 6.79 -8.02
N VAL A 117 -1.90 6.50 -6.76
CA VAL A 117 -2.83 6.73 -5.64
C VAL A 117 -2.28 7.68 -4.57
N ALA A 118 -0.97 7.86 -4.48
CA ALA A 118 -0.34 8.70 -3.46
C ALA A 118 -0.31 10.18 -3.86
N ASP A 119 -0.26 11.07 -2.87
CA ASP A 119 0.08 12.48 -3.06
C ASP A 119 1.59 12.67 -3.05
N ARG A 120 2.29 11.94 -2.18
CA ARG A 120 3.74 12.02 -1.97
C ARG A 120 4.34 10.63 -1.88
N VAL A 121 5.55 10.49 -2.38
CA VAL A 121 6.35 9.27 -2.31
C VAL A 121 7.59 9.53 -1.45
N ALA A 122 7.76 8.73 -0.41
CA ALA A 122 8.95 8.70 0.42
C ALA A 122 9.81 7.50 0.01
N VAL A 123 11.04 7.76 -0.42
CA VAL A 123 11.95 6.73 -0.92
C VAL A 123 12.94 6.36 0.19
N PHE A 124 12.99 5.08 0.50
CA PHE A 124 13.89 4.52 1.51
C PHE A 124 14.98 3.66 0.86
N TYR A 125 16.18 3.74 1.41
CA TYR A 125 17.29 2.85 1.09
C TYR A 125 18.10 2.56 2.35
N ASP A 126 18.43 1.30 2.59
CA ASP A 126 19.21 0.83 3.74
C ASP A 126 18.74 1.41 5.09
N GLY A 127 17.43 1.37 5.31
CA GLY A 127 16.78 1.85 6.54
C GLY A 127 16.76 3.38 6.71
N ARG A 128 17.12 4.15 5.69
CA ARG A 128 17.15 5.62 5.71
C ARG A 128 16.17 6.20 4.71
N LEU A 129 15.49 7.27 5.10
CA LEU A 129 14.73 8.10 4.18
C LEU A 129 15.71 8.93 3.34
N ILE A 130 15.70 8.76 2.03
CA ILE A 130 16.64 9.42 1.12
C ILE A 130 15.99 10.49 0.25
N ASP A 131 14.69 10.41 0.03
CA ASP A 131 13.96 11.41 -0.75
C ASP A 131 12.49 11.43 -0.37
N VAL A 132 11.86 12.61 -0.49
CA VAL A 132 10.41 12.79 -0.42
C VAL A 132 9.98 13.71 -1.55
N THR A 133 9.23 13.18 -2.48
CA THR A 133 8.78 13.94 -3.66
C THR A 133 7.28 13.79 -3.88
N GLU A 134 6.68 14.70 -4.63
CA GLU A 134 5.27 14.57 -5.02
C GLU A 134 5.10 13.45 -6.05
N ALA A 135 4.05 12.65 -5.94
CA ALA A 135 3.78 11.55 -6.87
C ALA A 135 3.67 12.03 -8.32
N ARG A 136 3.14 13.24 -8.55
CA ARG A 136 3.06 13.85 -9.89
C ARG A 136 4.43 14.06 -10.56
N ASN A 137 5.53 14.15 -9.80
CA ASN A 137 6.87 14.30 -10.35
C ASN A 137 7.36 13.03 -11.09
N PHE A 138 6.71 11.89 -10.84
CA PHE A 138 6.97 10.65 -11.59
C PHE A 138 6.37 10.63 -13.01
N GLN A 139 5.86 11.75 -13.50
CA GLN A 139 5.47 11.90 -14.91
C GLN A 139 6.69 12.06 -15.85
N SER A 140 7.82 12.55 -15.33
CA SER A 140 9.04 12.76 -16.11
C SER A 140 10.29 12.67 -15.22
N PRO A 141 11.37 12.02 -15.68
CA PRO A 141 12.59 11.86 -14.90
C PRO A 141 13.27 13.21 -14.57
N GLU A 142 13.04 14.26 -15.36
CA GLU A 142 13.59 15.60 -15.14
C GLU A 142 13.01 16.29 -13.89
N LEU A 143 11.80 15.89 -13.48
CA LEU A 143 11.13 16.41 -12.29
C LEU A 143 11.61 15.75 -10.99
N LEU A 144 12.32 14.62 -11.12
CA LEU A 144 12.89 13.88 -9.99
C LEU A 144 14.30 14.42 -9.69
N THR A 145 14.45 15.14 -8.59
CA THR A 145 15.70 15.79 -8.22
C THR A 145 16.74 14.80 -7.69
N HIS A 146 16.31 13.82 -6.87
CA HIS A 146 17.22 12.86 -6.29
C HIS A 146 17.65 11.79 -7.31
N PRO A 147 18.97 11.57 -7.52
CA PRO A 147 19.47 10.63 -8.54
C PRO A 147 18.97 9.19 -8.35
N TYR A 148 18.87 8.72 -7.11
CA TYR A 148 18.34 7.38 -6.82
C TYR A 148 16.86 7.26 -7.14
N THR A 149 16.03 8.26 -6.82
CA THR A 149 14.60 8.28 -7.16
C THR A 149 14.40 8.24 -8.68
N ARG A 150 15.23 8.98 -9.42
CA ARG A 150 15.25 8.96 -10.89
C ARG A 150 15.67 7.59 -11.42
N ALA A 151 16.66 6.95 -10.79
CA ALA A 151 17.08 5.60 -11.17
C ALA A 151 15.96 4.56 -10.94
N LEU A 152 15.24 4.65 -9.83
CA LEU A 152 14.05 3.80 -9.58
C LEU A 152 12.98 4.01 -10.67
N PHE A 153 12.69 5.24 -11.05
CA PHE A 153 11.75 5.56 -12.11
C PHE A 153 12.18 4.93 -13.46
N ASN A 154 13.44 5.08 -13.85
CA ASN A 154 13.95 4.53 -15.11
C ASN A 154 14.04 2.99 -15.10
N ALA A 155 14.08 2.36 -13.93
CA ALA A 155 14.06 0.91 -13.79
C ALA A 155 12.66 0.29 -13.96
N LEU A 156 11.59 1.09 -13.97
CA LEU A 156 10.24 0.58 -14.19
C LEU A 156 10.10 -0.02 -15.60
N PRO A 157 9.35 -1.14 -15.75
CA PRO A 157 9.19 -1.82 -17.05
C PRO A 157 8.61 -0.95 -18.18
N GLN A 158 7.74 0.00 -17.83
CA GLN A 158 7.10 0.92 -18.76
C GLN A 158 7.99 2.09 -19.17
N ASN A 159 9.13 2.29 -18.50
CA ASN A 159 10.08 3.35 -18.80
C ASN A 159 11.30 2.78 -19.56
N GLU A 160 12.52 3.11 -19.18
CA GLU A 160 13.72 2.60 -19.85
C GLU A 160 14.04 1.14 -19.51
N PHE A 161 13.42 0.56 -18.49
CA PHE A 161 13.73 -0.76 -17.91
C PHE A 161 15.25 -0.93 -17.66
N ARG A 162 15.88 0.13 -17.20
CA ARG A 162 17.32 0.22 -17.04
C ARG A 162 17.79 -0.49 -15.78
N HIS A 163 18.77 -1.37 -15.94
CA HIS A 163 19.45 -2.01 -14.82
C HIS A 163 20.64 -1.18 -14.37
N TYR A 164 20.74 -0.96 -13.07
CA TYR A 164 21.86 -0.25 -12.46
C TYR A 164 22.74 -1.22 -11.66
N SER A 165 24.06 -1.10 -11.80
CA SER A 165 25.03 -1.82 -10.99
C SER A 165 25.03 -1.28 -9.55
N LYS A 166 25.54 -2.10 -8.62
CA LYS A 166 25.71 -1.67 -7.21
C LYS A 166 26.55 -0.39 -7.10
N ALA A 167 27.60 -0.27 -7.90
CA ALA A 167 28.48 0.90 -7.89
C ALA A 167 27.75 2.17 -8.34
N GLU A 168 26.88 2.10 -9.38
CA GLU A 168 26.05 3.23 -9.80
C GLU A 168 25.06 3.64 -8.71
N VAL A 169 24.42 2.67 -8.04
CA VAL A 169 23.51 2.94 -6.93
C VAL A 169 24.24 3.63 -5.77
N GLU A 170 25.42 3.15 -5.38
CA GLU A 170 26.24 3.77 -4.34
C GLU A 170 26.63 5.21 -4.73
N GLN A 171 26.96 5.47 -6.00
CA GLN A 171 27.26 6.80 -6.49
C GLN A 171 26.05 7.74 -6.39
N PHE A 172 24.84 7.28 -6.70
CA PHE A 172 23.60 8.09 -6.56
C PHE A 172 23.33 8.49 -5.12
N LEU A 173 23.71 7.65 -4.16
CA LEU A 173 23.54 7.90 -2.73
C LEU A 173 24.61 8.81 -2.13
N MET A 174 25.79 8.93 -2.79
CA MET A 174 26.89 9.79 -2.33
C MET A 174 26.76 11.25 -2.76
N THR A 175 25.83 11.58 -3.64
CA THR A 175 25.61 12.98 -4.07
C THR A 175 25.06 13.80 -2.89
N LYS A 176 25.81 14.84 -2.50
CA LYS A 176 25.61 15.65 -1.28
C LYS A 176 24.31 16.47 -1.22
N GLU A 177 23.45 16.38 -2.21
CA GLU A 177 22.27 17.26 -2.34
C GLU A 177 20.99 16.73 -1.69
N GLY A 178 21.02 15.60 -0.95
CA GLY A 178 19.80 14.92 -0.52
C GLY A 178 19.65 14.56 0.97
N TYR A 179 20.59 14.88 1.86
CA TYR A 179 20.55 14.29 3.21
C TYR A 179 20.16 15.23 4.36
N ASP A 180 19.50 16.34 4.10
CA ASP A 180 19.01 17.20 5.18
C ASP A 180 17.46 17.32 5.11
N VAL A 181 16.76 16.20 5.29
CA VAL A 181 15.33 16.25 5.61
C VAL A 181 15.23 16.58 7.09
N ARG A 182 15.35 17.86 7.43
CA ARG A 182 14.96 18.37 8.75
C ARG A 182 13.43 18.38 8.80
N TYR A 183 12.88 17.61 9.74
CA TYR A 183 11.49 17.65 10.13
C TYR A 183 11.18 18.91 10.92
#